data_25e0a47da5d689ca9caf73ab106cafaa
#
_entry.id   25e0a47da5d689ca9caf73ab106cafaa
#
_cell.length_a   1.000
_cell.length_b   1.000
_cell.length_c   1.000
_cell.angle_alpha   90.00
_cell.angle_beta   90.00
_cell.angle_gamma   90.00
#
_symmetry.space_group_name_H-M   'P 1'
#
loop_
_entity.id
_entity.type
_entity.pdbx_description
1 polymer ?
#
loop_
_entity_poly.entity_id
_entity_poly.type
_entity_poly.pdbx_seq_one_letter_code
_entity_poly.pdbx_strand_id
1 'polypeptide(L)'
;IFPGLGQWYNKSPLWKIGLFSGIEVVSILSGMQWVKKADKIRVDYELFADGNWDLETWVYNTLSTPIGNYADVHIDGTHKLTLKLSGALAEQFGTYVTSDSLEDNAHWVYTGEVSVLRDRDFYENIGKYDQFVGGWTDCYGQGNNQQWFEVYKDVGDSVETIITTPSKEDYVDQRAQSNDYLNMAKFAISAVMFNHVISAMDAVWSTQSSNRPKKEKKVKTDVGLLYDKFSRFGVGGVSISLYW
;
A
#
# COMPACT_ATOMS: atom_id res chain seq x y z
N ILE A 1 -1.82 -28.33 9.20
CA ILE A 1 -1.41 -29.52 8.41
C ILE A 1 -0.69 -29.01 7.17
N PHE A 2 0.51 -29.51 6.88
CA PHE A 2 1.29 -29.08 5.72
C PHE A 2 0.68 -29.63 4.43
N PRO A 3 0.41 -28.80 3.39
CA PRO A 3 -0.10 -29.26 2.11
C PRO A 3 0.81 -30.31 1.46
N GLY A 4 0.21 -31.38 0.93
CA GLY A 4 0.95 -32.52 0.41
C GLY A 4 1.04 -33.72 1.37
N LEU A 5 0.92 -33.52 2.70
CA LEU A 5 0.98 -34.64 3.65
C LEU A 5 -0.20 -35.59 3.51
N GLY A 6 -1.40 -35.08 3.23
CA GLY A 6 -2.58 -35.90 2.97
C GLY A 6 -2.41 -36.76 1.72
N GLN A 7 -1.81 -36.22 0.66
CA GLN A 7 -1.49 -36.93 -0.56
C GLN A 7 -0.43 -38.02 -0.32
N TRP A 8 0.59 -37.70 0.51
CA TRP A 8 1.60 -38.68 0.90
C TRP A 8 0.99 -39.86 1.67
N TYR A 9 0.14 -39.54 2.67
CA TYR A 9 -0.56 -40.57 3.45
C TYR A 9 -1.42 -41.47 2.59
N ASN A 10 -2.13 -40.90 1.61
CA ASN A 10 -3.00 -41.63 0.66
C ASN A 10 -2.23 -42.35 -0.46
N LYS A 11 -0.88 -42.34 -0.43
CA LYS A 11 -0.01 -42.90 -1.50
C LYS A 11 -0.35 -42.33 -2.88
N SER A 12 -0.73 -41.06 -2.93
CA SER A 12 -0.98 -40.35 -4.19
C SER A 12 0.31 -40.20 -5.01
N PRO A 13 0.22 -39.95 -6.32
CA PRO A 13 1.39 -39.75 -7.19
C PRO A 13 2.30 -38.63 -6.64
N LEU A 14 3.62 -38.83 -6.68
CA LEU A 14 4.63 -37.95 -6.11
C LEU A 14 4.54 -36.50 -6.63
N TRP A 15 4.12 -36.32 -7.89
CA TRP A 15 3.95 -35.00 -8.46
C TRP A 15 2.92 -34.15 -7.72
N LYS A 16 1.83 -34.75 -7.17
CA LYS A 16 0.84 -34.02 -6.36
C LYS A 16 1.44 -33.51 -5.05
N ILE A 17 2.24 -34.37 -4.40
CA ILE A 17 2.94 -34.02 -3.18
C ILE A 17 3.89 -32.85 -3.47
N GLY A 18 4.70 -32.98 -4.53
CA GLY A 18 5.63 -31.93 -4.94
C GLY A 18 4.93 -30.62 -5.32
N LEU A 19 3.78 -30.71 -6.00
CA LEU A 19 2.98 -29.54 -6.39
C LEU A 19 2.48 -28.75 -5.16
N PHE A 20 1.76 -29.40 -4.25
CA PHE A 20 1.18 -28.73 -3.09
C PHE A 20 2.26 -28.21 -2.12
N SER A 21 3.29 -29.03 -1.85
CA SER A 21 4.42 -28.59 -1.02
C SER A 21 5.23 -27.48 -1.69
N GLY A 22 5.41 -27.55 -3.02
CA GLY A 22 6.13 -26.53 -3.78
C GLY A 22 5.42 -25.19 -3.79
N ILE A 23 4.10 -25.18 -4.05
CA ILE A 23 3.28 -23.96 -3.99
C ILE A 23 3.39 -23.32 -2.59
N GLU A 24 3.31 -24.13 -1.54
CA GLU A 24 3.42 -23.65 -0.16
C GLU A 24 4.73 -22.93 0.08
N VAL A 25 5.85 -23.60 -0.18
CA VAL A 25 7.19 -23.07 0.05
C VAL A 25 7.44 -21.81 -0.79
N VAL A 26 7.11 -21.85 -2.08
CA VAL A 26 7.33 -20.71 -2.98
C VAL A 26 6.48 -19.51 -2.54
N SER A 27 5.22 -19.72 -2.19
CA SER A 27 4.35 -18.63 -1.74
C SER A 27 4.85 -17.98 -0.45
N ILE A 28 5.26 -18.77 0.54
CA ILE A 28 5.82 -18.26 1.80
C ILE A 28 7.10 -17.46 1.53
N LEU A 29 8.04 -18.01 0.78
CA LEU A 29 9.32 -17.34 0.51
C LEU A 29 9.11 -16.05 -0.30
N SER A 30 8.25 -16.07 -1.31
CA SER A 30 7.93 -14.89 -2.11
C SER A 30 7.25 -13.82 -1.27
N GLY A 31 6.29 -14.20 -0.43
CA GLY A 31 5.63 -13.27 0.49
C GLY A 31 6.61 -12.58 1.43
N MET A 32 7.53 -13.35 2.03
CA MET A 32 8.58 -12.80 2.90
C MET A 32 9.53 -11.85 2.14
N GLN A 33 9.88 -12.18 0.89
CA GLN A 33 10.73 -11.30 0.08
C GLN A 33 10.02 -9.99 -0.28
N TRP A 34 8.72 -10.05 -0.62
CA TRP A 34 7.94 -8.86 -0.94
C TRP A 34 7.74 -7.94 0.25
N VAL A 35 7.48 -8.49 1.45
CA VAL A 35 7.45 -7.68 2.68
C VAL A 35 8.78 -6.99 2.92
N LYS A 36 9.90 -7.70 2.81
CA LYS A 36 11.24 -7.10 2.98
C LYS A 36 11.53 -5.99 1.97
N LYS A 37 11.09 -6.16 0.70
CA LYS A 37 11.24 -5.13 -0.32
C LYS A 37 10.37 -3.90 0.00
N ALA A 38 9.12 -4.13 0.40
CA ALA A 38 8.23 -3.05 0.81
C ALA A 38 8.81 -2.26 1.99
N ASP A 39 9.30 -2.94 3.01
CA ASP A 39 9.90 -2.31 4.18
C ASP A 39 11.16 -1.51 3.81
N LYS A 40 12.01 -2.04 2.92
CA LYS A 40 13.17 -1.30 2.44
C LYS A 40 12.77 0.00 1.73
N ILE A 41 11.84 -0.09 0.78
CA ILE A 41 11.37 1.08 0.03
C ILE A 41 10.70 2.08 0.98
N ARG A 42 10.00 1.58 2.03
CA ARG A 42 9.43 2.45 3.07
C ARG A 42 10.50 3.27 3.76
N VAL A 43 11.56 2.64 4.22
CA VAL A 43 12.69 3.35 4.85
C VAL A 43 13.32 4.34 3.87
N ASP A 44 13.48 3.95 2.60
CA ASP A 44 14.08 4.80 1.57
C ASP A 44 13.23 6.06 1.34
N TYR A 45 11.89 5.94 1.20
CA TYR A 45 11.04 7.11 0.99
C TYR A 45 10.85 7.97 2.26
N GLU A 46 10.87 7.37 3.46
CA GLU A 46 10.85 8.11 4.72
C GLU A 46 12.12 8.97 4.86
N LEU A 47 13.29 8.40 4.59
CA LEU A 47 14.56 9.14 4.56
C LEU A 47 14.59 10.22 3.47
N PHE A 48 14.01 9.93 2.30
CA PHE A 48 13.88 10.93 1.23
C PHE A 48 13.01 12.10 1.69
N ALA A 49 11.86 11.83 2.30
CA ALA A 49 10.99 12.87 2.86
C ALA A 49 11.69 13.67 3.96
N ASP A 50 12.46 13.01 4.82
CA ASP A 50 13.21 13.66 5.89
C ASP A 50 14.23 14.70 5.38
N GLY A 51 14.78 14.45 4.19
CA GLY A 51 15.72 15.37 3.55
C GLY A 51 15.09 16.42 2.63
N ASN A 52 13.84 16.22 2.20
CA ASN A 52 13.20 17.04 1.16
C ASN A 52 11.91 17.73 1.62
N TRP A 53 11.45 17.51 2.85
CA TRP A 53 10.30 18.19 3.41
C TRP A 53 10.67 18.89 4.71
N ASP A 54 10.33 20.19 4.83
CA ASP A 54 10.70 21.03 5.96
C ASP A 54 9.51 21.82 6.49
N LEU A 55 9.41 21.91 7.84
CA LEU A 55 8.32 22.58 8.54
C LEU A 55 8.33 24.08 8.34
N GLU A 56 9.51 24.71 8.44
CA GLU A 56 9.66 26.15 8.26
C GLU A 56 9.32 26.54 6.82
N THR A 57 9.80 25.77 5.86
CA THR A 57 9.50 25.96 4.43
C THR A 57 8.00 25.81 4.16
N TRP A 58 7.32 24.84 4.81
CA TRP A 58 5.88 24.68 4.69
C TRP A 58 5.12 25.92 5.16
N VAL A 59 5.42 26.41 6.35
CA VAL A 59 4.75 27.60 6.91
C VAL A 59 5.02 28.82 6.05
N TYR A 60 6.28 29.04 5.66
CA TYR A 60 6.65 30.19 4.82
C TYR A 60 5.94 30.17 3.47
N ASN A 61 5.98 29.05 2.75
CA ASN A 61 5.36 28.95 1.42
C ASN A 61 3.83 29.04 1.49
N THR A 62 3.21 28.48 2.52
CA THR A 62 1.75 28.55 2.69
C THR A 62 1.28 29.97 2.98
N LEU A 63 2.01 30.76 3.76
CA LEU A 63 1.58 32.10 4.18
C LEU A 63 2.09 33.23 3.26
N SER A 64 3.19 33.03 2.54
CA SER A 64 3.91 34.13 1.89
C SER A 64 4.07 34.01 0.39
N THR A 65 3.65 32.89 -0.24
CA THR A 65 3.85 32.67 -1.68
C THR A 65 2.54 32.35 -2.41
N PRO A 66 2.52 32.40 -3.77
CA PRO A 66 1.32 32.12 -4.55
C PRO A 66 0.67 30.77 -4.30
N ILE A 67 1.43 29.76 -3.84
CA ILE A 67 0.88 28.42 -3.56
C ILE A 67 -0.17 28.47 -2.42
N GLY A 68 -0.01 29.37 -1.46
CA GLY A 68 -0.98 29.58 -0.40
C GLY A 68 -2.33 30.17 -0.85
N ASN A 69 -2.46 30.58 -2.11
CA ASN A 69 -3.73 31.06 -2.66
C ASN A 69 -4.68 29.94 -3.09
N TYR A 70 -4.22 28.70 -3.11
CA TYR A 70 -5.08 27.54 -3.43
C TYR A 70 -5.96 27.18 -2.26
N ALA A 71 -7.22 26.83 -2.56
CA ALA A 71 -8.26 26.58 -1.55
C ALA A 71 -7.93 25.46 -0.56
N ASP A 72 -7.10 24.49 -0.96
CA ASP A 72 -6.74 23.34 -0.14
C ASP A 72 -5.36 23.47 0.52
N VAL A 73 -4.68 24.62 0.34
CA VAL A 73 -3.33 24.88 0.88
C VAL A 73 -3.42 25.89 2.03
N HIS A 74 -3.75 25.39 3.22
CA HIS A 74 -3.87 26.19 4.45
C HIS A 74 -3.18 25.51 5.62
N ILE A 75 -2.67 26.29 6.59
CA ILE A 75 -2.07 25.76 7.81
C ILE A 75 -3.14 25.10 8.69
N ASP A 76 -4.29 25.73 8.85
CA ASP A 76 -5.44 25.27 9.63
C ASP A 76 -6.37 24.30 8.87
N GLY A 77 -5.92 23.76 7.73
CA GLY A 77 -6.66 22.80 6.90
C GLY A 77 -7.16 21.57 7.66
N THR A 78 -7.89 20.71 6.98
CA THR A 78 -8.59 19.56 7.59
C THR A 78 -7.67 18.49 8.16
N HIS A 79 -6.40 18.42 7.69
CA HIS A 79 -5.41 17.46 8.15
C HIS A 79 -4.37 18.12 9.03
N LYS A 80 -3.99 17.43 10.11
CA LYS A 80 -3.09 18.01 11.10
C LYS A 80 -1.81 17.16 11.20
N LEU A 81 -0.67 17.85 11.39
CA LEU A 81 0.58 17.23 11.81
C LEU A 81 0.72 17.38 13.31
N THR A 82 1.36 16.44 13.96
CA THR A 82 1.73 16.56 15.37
C THR A 82 3.06 17.30 15.47
N LEU A 83 3.08 18.38 16.21
CA LEU A 83 4.28 19.15 16.51
C LEU A 83 4.76 18.80 17.90
N LYS A 84 6.07 18.65 18.05
CA LYS A 84 6.75 18.51 19.32
C LYS A 84 7.38 19.86 19.68
N LEU A 85 6.99 20.41 20.82
CA LEU A 85 7.55 21.63 21.39
C LEU A 85 8.65 21.30 22.39
N SER A 86 9.58 22.21 22.55
CA SER A 86 10.66 22.18 23.53
C SER A 86 10.85 23.53 24.17
N GLY A 87 11.73 23.66 25.17
CA GLY A 87 12.04 24.92 25.81
C GLY A 87 10.84 25.67 26.39
N ALA A 88 10.82 26.99 26.22
CA ALA A 88 9.78 27.86 26.76
C ALA A 88 8.38 27.58 26.15
N LEU A 89 8.33 27.18 24.88
CA LEU A 89 7.06 26.83 24.24
C LEU A 89 6.44 25.59 24.88
N ALA A 90 7.24 24.56 25.19
CA ALA A 90 6.74 23.36 25.85
C ALA A 90 6.23 23.62 27.27
N GLU A 91 6.86 24.55 28.01
CA GLU A 91 6.42 24.95 29.34
C GLU A 91 5.05 25.65 29.30
N GLN A 92 4.81 26.44 28.27
CA GLN A 92 3.59 27.25 28.15
C GLN A 92 2.43 26.49 27.51
N PHE A 93 2.68 25.67 26.47
CA PHE A 93 1.66 25.06 25.62
C PHE A 93 1.62 23.54 25.72
N GLY A 94 2.56 22.91 26.45
CA GLY A 94 2.71 21.46 26.53
C GLY A 94 3.65 20.92 25.46
N THR A 95 4.03 19.62 25.60
CA THR A 95 5.04 19.01 24.74
C THR A 95 4.55 18.76 23.32
N TYR A 96 3.27 18.55 23.12
CA TYR A 96 2.70 18.25 21.81
C TYR A 96 1.49 19.13 21.53
N VAL A 97 1.46 19.69 20.32
CA VAL A 97 0.34 20.47 19.78
C VAL A 97 0.09 20.03 18.34
N THR A 98 -1.01 20.47 17.76
CA THR A 98 -1.31 20.21 16.34
C THR A 98 -0.87 21.37 15.46
N SER A 99 -0.58 21.10 14.20
CA SER A 99 0.01 22.06 13.25
C SER A 99 -0.85 23.30 12.96
N ASP A 100 -2.17 23.24 13.20
CA ASP A 100 -3.06 24.41 13.10
C ASP A 100 -2.71 25.52 14.09
N SER A 101 -2.04 25.21 15.21
CA SER A 101 -1.51 26.22 16.12
C SER A 101 -0.54 27.20 15.44
N LEU A 102 0.04 26.82 14.31
CA LEU A 102 0.95 27.69 13.54
C LEU A 102 0.23 28.75 12.72
N GLU A 103 -1.09 28.66 12.52
CA GLU A 103 -1.85 29.72 11.86
C GLU A 103 -1.69 31.05 12.59
N ASP A 104 -1.88 31.02 13.91
CA ASP A 104 -1.73 32.22 14.76
C ASP A 104 -0.29 32.42 15.24
N ASN A 105 0.55 31.40 15.17
CA ASN A 105 1.87 31.39 15.79
C ASN A 105 2.98 30.96 14.79
N ALA A 106 2.91 31.43 13.56
CA ALA A 106 3.87 31.06 12.50
C ALA A 106 5.34 31.34 12.92
N HIS A 107 5.57 32.33 13.78
CA HIS A 107 6.91 32.65 14.25
C HIS A 107 7.58 31.57 15.11
N TRP A 108 6.80 30.59 15.63
CA TRP A 108 7.37 29.51 16.43
C TRP A 108 8.39 28.68 15.64
N VAL A 109 8.20 28.48 14.33
CA VAL A 109 9.13 27.68 13.51
C VAL A 109 10.53 28.26 13.47
N TYR A 110 10.69 29.56 13.74
CA TYR A 110 11.99 30.26 13.76
C TYR A 110 12.66 30.26 15.12
N THR A 111 12.02 29.75 16.18
CA THR A 111 12.57 29.73 17.53
C THR A 111 13.57 28.58 17.76
N GLY A 112 13.51 27.52 16.90
CA GLY A 112 14.25 26.29 17.11
C GLY A 112 13.63 25.39 18.19
N GLU A 113 12.49 25.79 18.79
CA GLU A 113 11.80 25.03 19.83
C GLU A 113 10.65 24.17 19.29
N VAL A 114 10.40 24.18 17.98
CA VAL A 114 9.34 23.42 17.31
C VAL A 114 9.94 22.44 16.32
N SER A 115 9.45 21.21 16.34
CA SER A 115 9.74 20.19 15.33
C SER A 115 8.49 19.39 15.00
N VAL A 116 8.40 18.87 13.78
CA VAL A 116 7.32 17.97 13.41
C VAL A 116 7.64 16.54 13.88
N LEU A 117 6.64 15.85 14.45
CA LEU A 117 6.76 14.45 14.78
C LEU A 117 6.68 13.63 13.49
N ARG A 118 7.77 12.95 13.15
CA ARG A 118 7.88 12.13 11.93
C ARG A 118 7.33 10.74 12.16
N ASP A 119 6.02 10.66 12.35
CA ASP A 119 5.27 9.45 12.54
C ASP A 119 4.63 8.97 11.22
N ARG A 120 3.86 7.90 11.30
CA ARG A 120 3.16 7.35 10.13
C ARG A 120 2.21 8.37 9.50
N ASP A 121 1.51 9.14 10.32
CA ASP A 121 0.51 10.11 9.86
C ASP A 121 1.20 11.28 9.14
N PHE A 122 2.37 11.71 9.62
CA PHE A 122 3.22 12.68 8.93
C PHE A 122 3.54 12.20 7.52
N TYR A 123 4.14 11.00 7.38
CA TYR A 123 4.53 10.46 6.08
C TYR A 123 3.34 10.18 5.16
N GLU A 124 2.15 9.90 5.70
CA GLU A 124 0.95 9.79 4.89
C GLU A 124 0.49 11.16 4.39
N ASN A 125 0.40 12.14 5.26
CA ASN A 125 -0.20 13.45 5.00
C ASN A 125 0.59 14.25 3.97
N ILE A 126 1.93 14.33 4.11
CA ILE A 126 2.78 15.13 3.22
C ILE A 126 2.76 14.68 1.76
N GLY A 127 2.45 13.41 1.48
CA GLY A 127 2.32 12.89 0.13
C GLY A 127 0.91 12.96 -0.42
N LYS A 128 -0.10 12.87 0.46
CA LYS A 128 -1.48 12.68 0.04
C LYS A 128 -2.24 13.99 -0.15
N TYR A 129 -1.95 14.99 0.68
CA TYR A 129 -2.74 16.22 0.73
C TYR A 129 -1.95 17.42 0.21
N ASP A 130 -2.61 18.25 -0.57
CA ASP A 130 -2.02 19.47 -1.13
C ASP A 130 -1.74 20.51 -0.04
N GLN A 131 -2.45 20.43 1.07
CA GLN A 131 -2.21 21.22 2.26
C GLN A 131 -0.73 21.29 2.66
N PHE A 132 0.02 20.20 2.44
CA PHE A 132 1.43 20.08 2.86
C PHE A 132 2.43 20.25 1.72
N VAL A 133 1.97 20.61 0.52
CA VAL A 133 2.84 20.73 -0.65
C VAL A 133 3.92 21.79 -0.48
N GLY A 134 3.60 22.90 0.22
CA GLY A 134 4.53 23.99 0.49
C GLY A 134 5.79 23.60 1.28
N GLY A 135 5.75 22.44 1.96
CA GLY A 135 6.89 21.94 2.75
C GLY A 135 7.97 21.24 1.92
N TRP A 136 7.67 20.86 0.68
CA TRP A 136 8.67 20.28 -0.20
C TRP A 136 9.68 21.34 -0.63
N THR A 137 10.96 21.07 -0.41
CA THR A 137 12.06 22.05 -0.57
C THR A 137 12.25 22.51 -2.02
N ASP A 138 11.71 21.78 -2.97
CA ASP A 138 11.70 22.09 -4.40
C ASP A 138 10.42 22.78 -4.87
N CYS A 139 9.54 23.27 -3.99
CA CYS A 139 8.39 24.07 -4.39
C CYS A 139 8.81 25.30 -5.19
N TYR A 140 9.91 25.94 -4.76
CA TYR A 140 10.49 27.10 -5.41
C TYR A 140 11.99 26.92 -5.56
N GLY A 141 12.50 27.20 -6.76
CA GLY A 141 13.92 27.23 -7.06
C GLY A 141 14.58 28.57 -6.70
N GLN A 142 15.82 28.77 -7.16
CA GLN A 142 16.55 30.02 -6.95
C GLN A 142 15.77 31.21 -7.51
N GLY A 143 15.70 32.29 -6.73
CA GLY A 143 14.97 33.51 -7.10
C GLY A 143 13.45 33.36 -7.07
N ASN A 144 12.91 32.48 -6.23
CA ASN A 144 11.49 32.16 -6.13
C ASN A 144 10.86 31.67 -7.44
N ASN A 145 11.64 31.01 -8.30
CA ASN A 145 11.12 30.39 -9.51
C ASN A 145 10.24 29.20 -9.16
N GLN A 146 8.95 29.25 -9.54
CA GLN A 146 7.98 28.21 -9.29
C GLN A 146 8.44 26.88 -9.93
N GLN A 147 8.47 25.82 -9.12
CA GLN A 147 8.75 24.46 -9.58
C GLN A 147 7.58 23.51 -9.30
N TRP A 148 6.62 23.91 -8.46
CA TRP A 148 5.37 23.19 -8.32
C TRP A 148 4.50 23.32 -9.57
N PHE A 149 3.67 22.32 -9.84
CA PHE A 149 2.77 22.26 -10.98
C PHE A 149 1.48 21.51 -10.63
N GLU A 150 0.47 21.72 -11.47
CA GLU A 150 -0.84 21.09 -11.34
C GLU A 150 -0.89 19.78 -12.12
N VAL A 151 -1.46 18.74 -11.51
CA VAL A 151 -1.78 17.47 -12.14
C VAL A 151 -3.27 17.24 -12.03
N TYR A 152 -3.90 16.84 -13.12
CA TYR A 152 -5.32 16.52 -13.15
C TYR A 152 -5.52 15.03 -12.94
N LYS A 153 -6.32 14.67 -11.95
CA LYS A 153 -6.63 13.29 -11.61
C LYS A 153 -8.13 13.02 -11.74
N ASP A 154 -8.46 11.99 -12.50
CA ASP A 154 -9.84 11.52 -12.60
C ASP A 154 -10.24 10.79 -11.30
N VAL A 155 -11.28 11.32 -10.63
CA VAL A 155 -11.85 10.74 -9.41
C VAL A 155 -13.32 10.48 -9.65
N GLY A 156 -13.66 9.28 -10.12
CA GLY A 156 -15.02 8.93 -10.50
C GLY A 156 -15.53 9.78 -11.65
N ASP A 157 -16.58 10.59 -11.40
CA ASP A 157 -17.19 11.46 -12.41
C ASP A 157 -16.62 12.91 -12.39
N SER A 158 -15.60 13.18 -11.57
CA SER A 158 -14.97 14.49 -11.43
C SER A 158 -13.48 14.44 -11.72
N VAL A 159 -12.94 15.62 -12.08
CA VAL A 159 -11.50 15.82 -12.23
C VAL A 159 -11.06 16.70 -11.06
N GLU A 160 -10.13 16.17 -10.25
CA GLU A 160 -9.50 16.91 -9.17
C GLU A 160 -8.15 17.47 -9.63
N THR A 161 -7.89 18.71 -9.29
CA THR A 161 -6.56 19.32 -9.49
C THR A 161 -5.73 19.04 -8.25
N ILE A 162 -4.58 18.41 -8.44
CA ILE A 162 -3.61 18.11 -7.40
C ILE A 162 -2.39 18.98 -7.63
N ILE A 163 -1.90 19.62 -6.56
CA ILE A 163 -0.66 20.39 -6.61
C ILE A 163 0.49 19.48 -6.18
N THR A 164 1.52 19.42 -7.01
CA THR A 164 2.68 18.58 -6.75
C THR A 164 4.00 19.30 -7.04
N THR A 165 5.10 18.71 -6.57
CA THR A 165 6.47 19.10 -6.92
C THR A 165 7.20 17.86 -7.43
N PRO A 166 8.34 17.99 -8.12
CA PRO A 166 9.13 16.83 -8.52
C PRO A 166 9.46 15.91 -7.34
N SER A 167 9.86 16.45 -6.21
CA SER A 167 10.15 15.64 -5.01
C SER A 167 8.91 14.98 -4.41
N LYS A 168 7.74 15.67 -4.39
CA LYS A 168 6.48 15.07 -3.95
C LYS A 168 6.08 13.91 -4.85
N GLU A 169 6.25 14.06 -6.17
CA GLU A 169 5.94 13.02 -7.15
C GLU A 169 6.83 11.79 -6.94
N ASP A 170 8.16 11.97 -6.88
CA ASP A 170 9.10 10.89 -6.58
C ASP A 170 8.78 10.17 -5.26
N TYR A 171 8.40 10.91 -4.24
CA TYR A 171 7.99 10.37 -2.94
C TYR A 171 6.72 9.52 -3.03
N VAL A 172 5.70 10.02 -3.73
CA VAL A 172 4.41 9.31 -3.90
C VAL A 172 4.63 8.04 -4.72
N ASP A 173 5.47 8.07 -5.74
CA ASP A 173 5.81 6.91 -6.56
C ASP A 173 6.52 5.82 -5.74
N GLN A 174 7.47 6.18 -4.89
CA GLN A 174 8.12 5.24 -3.99
C GLN A 174 7.12 4.63 -2.99
N ARG A 175 6.20 5.42 -2.44
CA ARG A 175 5.12 4.91 -1.58
C ARG A 175 4.20 3.95 -2.32
N ALA A 176 3.82 4.27 -3.56
CA ALA A 176 3.02 3.40 -4.40
C ALA A 176 3.73 2.06 -4.64
N GLN A 177 5.02 2.10 -4.97
CA GLN A 177 5.83 0.90 -5.16
C GLN A 177 5.90 0.03 -3.89
N SER A 178 6.08 0.64 -2.71
CA SER A 178 6.04 -0.08 -1.43
C SER A 178 4.69 -0.78 -1.22
N ASN A 179 3.59 -0.08 -1.48
CA ASN A 179 2.25 -0.63 -1.37
C ASN A 179 2.00 -1.78 -2.36
N ASP A 180 2.55 -1.71 -3.56
CA ASP A 180 2.46 -2.78 -4.56
C ASP A 180 3.13 -4.06 -4.07
N TYR A 181 4.33 -3.97 -3.47
CA TYR A 181 4.97 -5.13 -2.85
C TYR A 181 4.17 -5.69 -1.67
N LEU A 182 3.54 -4.85 -0.85
CA LEU A 182 2.64 -5.32 0.21
C LEU A 182 1.41 -6.04 -0.36
N ASN A 183 0.87 -5.56 -1.46
CA ASN A 183 -0.24 -6.21 -2.15
C ASN A 183 0.19 -7.58 -2.73
N MET A 184 1.38 -7.66 -3.33
CA MET A 184 1.94 -8.95 -3.77
C MET A 184 2.10 -9.92 -2.59
N ALA A 185 2.55 -9.44 -1.43
CA ALA A 185 2.65 -10.26 -0.22
C ALA A 185 1.27 -10.76 0.25
N LYS A 186 0.21 -9.95 0.18
CA LYS A 186 -1.17 -10.38 0.47
C LYS A 186 -1.64 -11.47 -0.50
N PHE A 187 -1.30 -11.37 -1.78
CA PHE A 187 -1.61 -12.43 -2.74
C PHE A 187 -0.86 -13.73 -2.43
N ALA A 188 0.38 -13.67 -1.95
CA ALA A 188 1.11 -14.86 -1.50
C ALA A 188 0.41 -15.55 -0.32
N ILE A 189 -0.07 -14.79 0.66
CA ILE A 189 -0.84 -15.34 1.78
C ILE A 189 -2.13 -16.00 1.27
N SER A 190 -2.83 -15.37 0.34
CA SER A 190 -4.02 -15.93 -0.29
C SER A 190 -3.71 -17.25 -1.01
N ALA A 191 -2.58 -17.32 -1.72
CA ALA A 191 -2.14 -18.54 -2.40
C ALA A 191 -1.88 -19.68 -1.41
N VAL A 192 -1.26 -19.40 -0.26
CA VAL A 192 -1.09 -20.37 0.85
C VAL A 192 -2.44 -20.87 1.33
N MET A 193 -3.40 -19.98 1.60
CA MET A 193 -4.75 -20.38 2.07
C MET A 193 -5.47 -21.26 1.05
N PHE A 194 -5.48 -20.88 -0.23
CA PHE A 194 -6.08 -21.68 -1.29
C PHE A 194 -5.39 -23.02 -1.45
N ASN A 195 -4.06 -23.07 -1.38
CA ASN A 195 -3.29 -24.31 -1.44
C ASN A 195 -3.69 -25.28 -0.33
N HIS A 196 -3.90 -24.79 0.90
CA HIS A 196 -4.37 -25.61 2.01
C HIS A 196 -5.76 -26.21 1.72
N VAL A 197 -6.71 -25.39 1.27
CA VAL A 197 -8.07 -25.84 0.98
C VAL A 197 -8.07 -26.88 -0.15
N ILE A 198 -7.40 -26.58 -1.27
CA ILE A 198 -7.38 -27.47 -2.43
C ILE A 198 -6.66 -28.78 -2.10
N SER A 199 -5.53 -28.71 -1.38
CA SER A 199 -4.79 -29.89 -0.93
C SER A 199 -5.64 -30.80 -0.01
N ALA A 200 -6.38 -30.18 0.92
CA ALA A 200 -7.29 -30.92 1.81
C ALA A 200 -8.42 -31.61 1.03
N MET A 201 -9.05 -30.90 0.09
CA MET A 201 -10.10 -31.46 -0.76
C MET A 201 -9.58 -32.62 -1.61
N ASP A 202 -8.40 -32.47 -2.25
CA ASP A 202 -7.79 -33.54 -3.05
C ASP A 202 -7.46 -34.76 -2.17
N ALA A 203 -6.95 -34.57 -0.95
CA ALA A 203 -6.66 -35.65 -0.03
C ALA A 203 -7.93 -36.43 0.37
N VAL A 204 -9.01 -35.74 0.72
CA VAL A 204 -10.31 -36.36 1.03
C VAL A 204 -10.87 -37.10 -0.15
N TRP A 205 -10.85 -36.49 -1.33
CA TRP A 205 -11.32 -37.16 -2.58
C TRP A 205 -10.52 -38.41 -2.88
N SER A 206 -9.21 -38.37 -2.78
CA SER A 206 -8.33 -39.52 -3.01
C SER A 206 -8.64 -40.63 -2.03
N THR A 207 -8.90 -40.37 -0.74
CA THR A 207 -9.29 -41.34 0.27
C THR A 207 -10.63 -42.01 -0.07
N GLN A 208 -11.63 -41.19 -0.42
CA GLN A 208 -12.95 -41.72 -0.80
C GLN A 208 -12.93 -42.57 -2.05
N SER A 209 -12.13 -42.16 -3.04
CA SER A 209 -11.97 -42.92 -4.30
C SER A 209 -11.29 -44.29 -4.07
N SER A 210 -10.30 -44.34 -3.16
CA SER A 210 -9.59 -45.59 -2.84
C SER A 210 -10.44 -46.57 -2.04
N ASN A 211 -11.39 -46.07 -1.23
CA ASN A 211 -12.27 -46.90 -0.38
C ASN A 211 -13.56 -47.35 -1.08
N ARG A 212 -13.83 -46.91 -2.31
CA ARG A 212 -14.99 -47.38 -3.05
C ARG A 212 -14.71 -48.80 -3.58
N PRO A 213 -15.60 -49.80 -3.31
CA PRO A 213 -15.50 -51.09 -3.99
C PRO A 213 -15.55 -50.83 -5.50
N LYS A 214 -14.64 -51.44 -6.27
CA LYS A 214 -14.54 -51.30 -7.72
C LYS A 214 -15.84 -51.77 -8.40
N LYS A 215 -16.89 -50.94 -8.33
CA LYS A 215 -17.98 -50.99 -9.31
C LYS A 215 -17.53 -50.11 -10.46
N GLU A 216 -17.31 -50.72 -11.61
CA GLU A 216 -16.96 -50.07 -12.86
C GLU A 216 -18.05 -49.06 -13.27
N LYS A 217 -18.00 -47.87 -12.71
CA LYS A 217 -18.62 -46.70 -13.34
C LYS A 217 -17.52 -45.65 -13.49
N LYS A 218 -17.07 -45.50 -14.73
CA LYS A 218 -16.16 -44.43 -15.10
C LYS A 218 -16.91 -43.09 -14.92
N VAL A 219 -16.78 -42.47 -13.78
CA VAL A 219 -17.18 -41.06 -13.62
C VAL A 219 -16.26 -40.23 -14.53
N LYS A 220 -16.80 -39.70 -15.59
CA LYS A 220 -16.10 -38.73 -16.44
C LYS A 220 -16.31 -37.36 -15.84
N THR A 221 -15.22 -36.75 -15.42
CA THR A 221 -15.22 -35.35 -15.01
C THR A 221 -14.78 -34.52 -16.21
N ASP A 222 -15.61 -33.63 -16.67
CA ASP A 222 -15.27 -32.64 -17.68
C ASP A 222 -15.18 -31.26 -17.05
N VAL A 223 -14.05 -30.57 -17.29
CA VAL A 223 -13.81 -29.20 -16.80
C VAL A 223 -13.77 -28.30 -18.01
N GLY A 224 -14.72 -27.39 -18.08
CA GLY A 224 -14.84 -26.43 -19.17
C GLY A 224 -14.74 -24.99 -18.67
N LEU A 225 -14.31 -24.10 -19.55
CA LEU A 225 -14.42 -22.66 -19.33
C LEU A 225 -15.76 -22.19 -19.92
N LEU A 226 -16.52 -21.47 -19.11
CA LEU A 226 -17.74 -20.80 -19.59
C LEU A 226 -17.34 -19.49 -20.29
N TYR A 227 -17.76 -19.34 -21.54
CA TYR A 227 -17.58 -18.10 -22.28
C TYR A 227 -18.66 -17.10 -21.88
N ASP A 228 -18.23 -15.90 -21.51
CA ASP A 228 -19.11 -14.75 -21.29
C ASP A 228 -18.62 -13.55 -22.09
N LYS A 229 -19.42 -13.13 -23.06
CA LYS A 229 -19.12 -12.00 -23.95
C LYS A 229 -19.02 -10.64 -23.24
N PHE A 230 -19.54 -10.55 -22.02
CA PHE A 230 -19.48 -9.33 -21.20
C PHE A 230 -18.29 -9.30 -20.24
N SER A 231 -17.57 -10.40 -20.09
CA SER A 231 -16.37 -10.48 -19.29
C SER A 231 -15.17 -9.87 -20.03
N ARG A 232 -14.37 -9.07 -19.33
CA ARG A 232 -13.19 -8.38 -19.88
C ARG A 232 -12.18 -9.31 -20.60
N PHE A 233 -12.18 -10.59 -20.26
CA PHE A 233 -11.29 -11.62 -20.84
C PHE A 233 -12.05 -12.77 -21.52
N GLY A 234 -13.36 -12.61 -21.74
CA GLY A 234 -14.18 -13.63 -22.38
C GLY A 234 -14.45 -14.88 -21.51
N VAL A 235 -13.98 -14.91 -20.26
CA VAL A 235 -14.18 -16.03 -19.35
C VAL A 235 -15.18 -15.62 -18.27
N GLY A 236 -16.36 -16.23 -18.28
CA GLY A 236 -17.43 -16.00 -17.31
C GLY A 236 -17.42 -16.95 -16.11
N GLY A 237 -16.62 -18.03 -16.18
CA GLY A 237 -16.53 -19.00 -15.10
C GLY A 237 -15.89 -20.31 -15.53
N VAL A 238 -15.79 -21.24 -14.56
CA VAL A 238 -15.36 -22.62 -14.77
C VAL A 238 -16.57 -23.53 -14.55
N SER A 239 -16.87 -24.39 -15.50
CA SER A 239 -17.87 -25.44 -15.34
C SER A 239 -17.19 -26.75 -15.00
N ILE A 240 -17.72 -27.48 -14.03
CA ILE A 240 -17.32 -28.84 -13.72
C ILE A 240 -18.54 -29.74 -13.93
N SER A 241 -18.49 -30.60 -14.94
CA SER A 241 -19.56 -31.54 -15.22
C SER A 241 -19.14 -32.95 -14.78
N LEU A 242 -19.96 -33.55 -13.95
CA LEU A 242 -19.79 -34.92 -13.46
C LEU A 242 -20.84 -35.82 -14.11
N TYR A 243 -20.38 -36.84 -14.85
CA TYR A 243 -21.24 -37.84 -15.44
C TYR A 243 -21.03 -39.17 -14.67
N TRP A 244 -22.10 -39.70 -14.05
CA TRP A 244 -22.12 -40.94 -13.28
C TRP A 244 -22.96 -42.04 -13.92
#